data_6890a1f1d8617ac954ca777b5b485aa9
#
_entry.id   6890a1f1d8617ac954ca777b5b485aa9
#
_cell.length_a   1.000
_cell.length_b   1.000
_cell.length_c   1.000
_cell.angle_alpha   90.00
_cell.angle_beta   90.00
_cell.angle_gamma   90.00
#
_symmetry.space_group_name_H-M   'P 1'
#
loop_
_entity.id
_entity.type
_entity.pdbx_description
1 polymer ?
#
loop_
_entity_poly.entity_id
_entity_poly.type
_entity_poly.pdbx_seq_one_letter_code
_entity_poly.pdbx_strand_id
1 'polypeptide(L)'
;MKVMDAASGKAFDMKPTEELAFAGGHLYAYSYIYNKVSTEMTSSVKTQFVTRIEDEKVVAAMDNQKEITMTMWMKADENRTIFQALSPENREYERMPNQPYKVIDQPVLTFVARQKSEAWNHPFVCVYEPSSDTEPGDIASVDDFTPSEQGAMGIIVKLKNGTEQRIVCSENGKVSLSN
;
A
#
# COMPACT_ATOMS: atom_id res chain seq x y z
N MET A 1 -8.52 3.86 -5.37
CA MET A 1 -7.76 3.60 -4.11
C MET A 1 -8.61 4.06 -2.94
N LYS A 2 -8.66 3.27 -1.88
CA LYS A 2 -9.33 3.64 -0.61
C LYS A 2 -8.31 3.46 0.51
N VAL A 3 -8.16 4.49 1.35
CA VAL A 3 -7.28 4.47 2.53
C VAL A 3 -8.16 4.40 3.77
N MET A 4 -8.06 3.31 4.51
CA MET A 4 -8.99 2.95 5.59
C MET A 4 -8.21 2.59 6.85
N ASP A 5 -8.79 2.85 7.98
CA ASP A 5 -8.39 2.25 9.26
C ASP A 5 -8.51 0.72 9.16
N ALA A 6 -7.44 0.01 9.46
CA ALA A 6 -7.36 -1.44 9.24
C ALA A 6 -8.31 -2.24 10.14
N ALA A 7 -8.58 -1.75 11.36
CA ALA A 7 -9.42 -2.43 12.34
C ALA A 7 -10.91 -2.16 12.11
N SER A 8 -11.28 -0.90 11.89
CA SER A 8 -12.69 -0.51 11.75
C SER A 8 -13.21 -0.53 10.32
N GLY A 9 -12.32 -0.54 9.32
CA GLY A 9 -12.67 -0.42 7.91
C GLY A 9 -13.22 0.96 7.51
N LYS A 10 -13.17 1.95 8.39
CA LYS A 10 -13.62 3.31 8.09
C LYS A 10 -12.55 4.07 7.33
N ALA A 11 -12.96 4.85 6.34
CA ALA A 11 -12.04 5.73 5.64
C ALA A 11 -11.43 6.77 6.58
N PHE A 12 -10.15 7.06 6.40
CA PHE A 12 -9.51 8.20 7.07
C PHE A 12 -10.09 9.53 6.56
N ASP A 13 -10.28 10.49 7.46
CA ASP A 13 -10.64 11.86 7.12
C ASP A 13 -9.39 12.60 6.64
N MET A 14 -9.12 12.50 5.35
CA MET A 14 -7.97 13.13 4.71
C MET A 14 -8.31 14.53 4.21
N LYS A 15 -7.42 15.48 4.41
CA LYS A 15 -7.60 16.89 4.04
C LYS A 15 -6.67 17.27 2.88
N PRO A 16 -7.10 18.16 1.99
CA PRO A 16 -6.23 18.74 0.96
C PRO A 16 -4.95 19.31 1.57
N THR A 17 -3.83 19.11 0.91
CA THR A 17 -2.52 19.56 1.40
C THR A 17 -1.60 19.93 0.24
N GLU A 18 -0.74 20.93 0.47
CA GLU A 18 0.37 21.28 -0.41
C GLU A 18 1.70 20.62 0.02
N GLU A 19 1.71 19.90 1.12
CA GLU A 19 2.86 19.08 1.49
C GLU A 19 3.23 18.10 0.38
N LEU A 20 4.44 17.62 0.31
CA LEU A 20 5.04 16.94 -0.83
C LEU A 20 5.20 17.83 -2.09
N ALA A 21 4.90 19.15 -2.00
CA ALA A 21 5.28 20.08 -3.03
C ALA A 21 6.80 20.22 -3.08
N PHE A 22 7.30 20.56 -4.25
CA PHE A 22 8.71 20.83 -4.43
C PHE A 22 9.18 21.96 -3.51
N ALA A 23 10.08 21.65 -2.61
CA ALA A 23 10.73 22.64 -1.75
C ALA A 23 12.25 22.57 -1.94
N GLY A 24 12.80 23.49 -2.74
CA GLY A 24 14.23 23.76 -2.76
C GLY A 24 15.13 22.71 -3.40
N GLY A 25 14.92 22.34 -4.64
CA GLY A 25 15.96 21.80 -5.53
C GLY A 25 16.27 20.31 -5.46
N HIS A 26 15.83 19.55 -4.46
CA HIS A 26 16.23 18.15 -4.28
C HIS A 26 15.10 17.10 -4.34
N LEU A 27 13.85 17.52 -4.42
CA LEU A 27 12.69 16.63 -4.37
C LEU A 27 11.88 16.66 -5.67
N TYR A 28 12.54 16.63 -6.80
CA TYR A 28 11.89 16.70 -8.13
C TYR A 28 10.79 15.65 -8.31
N ALA A 29 10.95 14.45 -7.75
CA ALA A 29 9.97 13.39 -7.85
C ALA A 29 8.59 13.77 -7.27
N TYR A 30 8.55 14.58 -6.21
CA TYR A 30 7.30 15.00 -5.59
C TYR A 30 6.61 16.18 -6.30
N SER A 31 7.31 16.91 -7.16
CA SER A 31 6.73 18.03 -7.92
C SER A 31 5.69 17.59 -8.95
N TYR A 32 5.74 16.31 -9.36
CA TYR A 32 4.81 15.74 -10.32
C TYR A 32 3.55 15.13 -9.66
N ILE A 33 3.52 15.03 -8.33
CA ILE A 33 2.39 14.48 -7.59
C ILE A 33 1.38 15.61 -7.34
N TYR A 34 0.12 15.37 -7.66
CA TYR A 34 -0.95 16.36 -7.56
C TYR A 34 -2.22 15.79 -6.92
N ASN A 35 -3.23 16.65 -6.68
CA ASN A 35 -4.48 16.30 -5.99
C ASN A 35 -4.22 15.58 -4.66
N LYS A 36 -3.33 16.15 -3.87
CA LYS A 36 -2.85 15.57 -2.62
C LYS A 36 -3.83 15.79 -1.49
N VAL A 37 -4.12 14.72 -0.77
CA VAL A 37 -4.79 14.77 0.52
C VAL A 37 -3.96 14.03 1.55
N SER A 38 -3.98 14.46 2.80
CA SER A 38 -3.19 13.85 3.86
C SER A 38 -3.91 13.80 5.20
N THR A 39 -3.41 12.94 6.07
CA THR A 39 -3.75 12.89 7.49
C THR A 39 -2.60 12.28 8.29
N GLU A 40 -2.56 12.55 9.59
CA GLU A 40 -1.68 11.83 10.50
C GLU A 40 -2.17 10.38 10.66
N MET A 41 -1.22 9.45 10.73
CA MET A 41 -1.50 8.03 10.86
C MET A 41 -1.79 7.69 12.34
N THR A 42 -3.06 7.69 12.73
CA THR A 42 -3.49 7.44 14.11
C THR A 42 -3.73 5.97 14.43
N SER A 43 -3.77 5.12 13.39
CA SER A 43 -4.00 3.67 13.48
C SER A 43 -3.42 2.99 12.26
N SER A 44 -3.33 1.66 12.28
CA SER A 44 -2.86 0.87 11.14
C SER A 44 -3.78 1.06 9.92
N VAL A 45 -3.17 1.12 8.76
CA VAL A 45 -3.83 1.45 7.49
C VAL A 45 -4.06 0.19 6.67
N LYS A 46 -5.24 0.11 6.08
CA LYS A 46 -5.56 -0.81 4.98
C LYS A 46 -5.82 0.01 3.72
N THR A 47 -5.06 -0.25 2.67
CA THR A 47 -5.24 0.41 1.37
C THR A 47 -5.48 -0.63 0.28
N GLN A 48 -6.45 -0.38 -0.60
CA GLN A 48 -6.74 -1.24 -1.74
C GLN A 48 -6.53 -0.49 -3.05
N PHE A 49 -5.73 -1.08 -3.92
CA PHE A 49 -5.51 -0.66 -5.30
C PHE A 49 -6.22 -1.65 -6.19
N VAL A 50 -7.20 -1.19 -6.95
CA VAL A 50 -8.03 -2.02 -7.81
C VAL A 50 -7.75 -1.66 -9.25
N THR A 51 -7.38 -2.68 -10.05
CA THR A 51 -7.20 -2.58 -11.49
C THR A 51 -8.28 -3.38 -12.19
N ARG A 52 -9.01 -2.76 -13.11
CA ARG A 52 -10.00 -3.42 -13.95
C ARG A 52 -9.42 -3.72 -15.31
N ILE A 53 -9.70 -4.90 -15.82
CA ILE A 53 -9.24 -5.38 -17.11
C ILE A 53 -10.44 -5.34 -18.07
N GLU A 54 -10.37 -4.45 -19.04
CA GLU A 54 -11.46 -4.25 -20.03
C GLU A 54 -11.25 -5.01 -21.33
N ASP A 55 -10.01 -5.38 -21.65
CA ASP A 55 -9.69 -6.13 -22.87
C ASP A 55 -10.02 -7.61 -22.70
N GLU A 56 -11.01 -8.09 -23.47
CA GLU A 56 -11.49 -9.48 -23.40
C GLU A 56 -10.39 -10.52 -23.71
N LYS A 57 -9.39 -10.19 -24.55
CA LYS A 57 -8.28 -11.10 -24.83
C LYS A 57 -7.35 -11.22 -23.64
N VAL A 58 -7.12 -10.11 -22.92
CA VAL A 58 -6.34 -10.10 -21.68
C VAL A 58 -7.10 -10.85 -20.60
N VAL A 59 -8.39 -10.61 -20.45
CA VAL A 59 -9.26 -11.35 -19.51
C VAL A 59 -9.17 -12.86 -19.78
N ALA A 60 -9.30 -13.27 -21.04
CA ALA A 60 -9.21 -14.70 -21.41
C ALA A 60 -7.82 -15.30 -21.14
N ALA A 61 -6.75 -14.51 -21.30
CA ALA A 61 -5.38 -14.94 -21.01
C ALA A 61 -5.05 -14.99 -19.50
N MET A 62 -5.89 -14.36 -18.67
CA MET A 62 -5.74 -14.28 -17.21
C MET A 62 -6.86 -15.06 -16.47
N ASP A 63 -7.18 -16.24 -16.95
CA ASP A 63 -8.17 -17.14 -16.32
C ASP A 63 -9.53 -16.48 -16.03
N ASN A 64 -9.96 -15.59 -16.95
CA ASN A 64 -11.18 -14.80 -16.86
C ASN A 64 -11.25 -13.79 -15.69
N GLN A 65 -10.12 -13.42 -15.12
CA GLN A 65 -10.05 -12.36 -14.12
C GLN A 65 -10.33 -11.00 -14.76
N LYS A 66 -11.31 -10.29 -14.22
CA LYS A 66 -11.70 -8.93 -14.66
C LYS A 66 -11.23 -7.83 -13.73
N GLU A 67 -10.93 -8.19 -12.51
CA GLU A 67 -10.48 -7.25 -11.49
C GLU A 67 -9.34 -7.86 -10.69
N ILE A 68 -8.24 -7.13 -10.58
CA ILE A 68 -7.11 -7.46 -9.72
C ILE A 68 -7.01 -6.42 -8.63
N THR A 69 -6.94 -6.87 -7.39
CA THR A 69 -6.78 -6.02 -6.23
C THR A 69 -5.46 -6.31 -5.54
N MET A 70 -4.68 -5.26 -5.27
CA MET A 70 -3.57 -5.32 -4.31
C MET A 70 -4.04 -4.67 -3.01
N THR A 71 -4.15 -5.44 -1.95
CA THR A 71 -4.42 -4.93 -0.61
C THR A 71 -3.11 -4.79 0.14
N MET A 72 -2.87 -3.62 0.72
CA MET A 72 -1.73 -3.33 1.58
C MET A 72 -2.23 -3.01 2.99
N TRP A 73 -1.65 -3.65 3.97
CA TRP A 73 -1.74 -3.24 5.38
C TRP A 73 -0.42 -2.61 5.78
N MET A 74 -0.48 -1.48 6.47
CA MET A 74 0.69 -0.81 7.01
C MET A 74 0.49 -0.60 8.50
N LYS A 75 1.47 -1.05 9.29
CA LYS A 75 1.51 -0.85 10.73
C LYS A 75 1.53 0.63 11.07
N ALA A 76 0.71 1.02 12.08
CA ALA A 76 0.75 2.36 12.65
C ALA A 76 2.10 2.67 13.27
N ASP A 77 2.48 3.92 13.21
CA ASP A 77 3.61 4.47 13.95
C ASP A 77 3.37 5.95 14.23
N GLU A 78 3.89 6.43 15.34
CA GLU A 78 3.79 7.83 15.69
C GLU A 78 4.59 8.73 14.74
N ASN A 79 4.17 9.97 14.62
CA ASN A 79 4.81 10.96 13.73
C ASN A 79 4.83 10.58 12.24
N ARG A 80 3.96 9.67 11.83
CA ARG A 80 3.81 9.29 10.42
C ARG A 80 2.62 9.99 9.80
N THR A 81 2.86 10.62 8.65
CA THR A 81 1.81 11.22 7.82
C THR A 81 1.58 10.35 6.59
N ILE A 82 0.33 10.08 6.27
CA ILE A 82 -0.07 9.36 5.05
C ILE A 82 -0.70 10.33 4.05
N PHE A 83 -0.43 10.08 2.77
CA PHE A 83 -0.92 10.87 1.65
C PHE A 83 -1.56 9.96 0.62
N GLN A 84 -2.66 10.44 0.07
CA GLN A 84 -3.24 9.93 -1.15
C GLN A 84 -3.10 11.02 -2.22
N ALA A 85 -2.65 10.63 -3.41
CA ALA A 85 -2.36 11.57 -4.47
C ALA A 85 -2.50 10.93 -5.85
N LEU A 86 -2.32 11.72 -6.89
CA LEU A 86 -2.18 11.28 -8.26
C LEU A 86 -0.77 11.57 -8.76
N SER A 87 -0.17 10.62 -9.45
CA SER A 87 1.04 10.81 -10.24
C SER A 87 0.69 10.91 -11.72
N PRO A 88 1.56 11.52 -12.55
CA PRO A 88 1.35 11.55 -14.00
C PRO A 88 1.16 10.17 -14.60
N GLU A 89 0.53 10.13 -15.74
CA GLU A 89 0.37 8.94 -16.56
C GLU A 89 1.72 8.33 -16.93
N ASN A 90 1.78 7.01 -16.97
CA ASN A 90 2.98 6.33 -17.46
C ASN A 90 2.94 6.25 -19.00
N ARG A 91 3.62 7.17 -19.67
CA ARG A 91 3.71 7.23 -21.14
C ARG A 91 4.85 6.39 -21.73
N GLU A 92 5.62 5.70 -20.94
CA GLU A 92 6.72 4.85 -21.44
C GLU A 92 6.22 3.79 -22.43
N TYR A 93 5.02 3.28 -22.21
CA TYR A 93 4.40 2.29 -23.11
C TYR A 93 4.06 2.83 -24.51
N GLU A 94 3.84 4.13 -24.69
CA GLU A 94 3.58 4.72 -26.01
C GLU A 94 4.79 4.60 -26.95
N ARG A 95 5.97 4.42 -26.38
CA ARG A 95 7.24 4.35 -27.11
C ARG A 95 7.65 2.94 -27.49
N MET A 96 6.96 1.93 -26.99
CA MET A 96 7.30 0.53 -27.30
C MET A 96 6.58 0.09 -28.59
N PRO A 97 7.30 -0.32 -29.64
CA PRO A 97 6.67 -0.84 -30.85
C PRO A 97 5.92 -2.14 -30.55
N ASN A 98 4.76 -2.33 -31.15
CA ASN A 98 3.94 -3.55 -31.05
C ASN A 98 3.33 -3.83 -29.67
N GLN A 99 2.94 -2.79 -28.92
CA GLN A 99 2.20 -2.98 -27.69
C GLN A 99 0.85 -3.65 -27.94
N PRO A 100 0.57 -4.81 -27.31
CA PRO A 100 -0.73 -5.47 -27.44
C PRO A 100 -1.83 -4.79 -26.64
N TYR A 101 -1.49 -3.80 -25.79
CA TYR A 101 -2.41 -3.17 -24.86
C TYR A 101 -2.63 -1.71 -25.22
N LYS A 102 -3.88 -1.28 -25.15
CA LYS A 102 -4.22 0.13 -25.17
C LYS A 102 -3.68 0.75 -23.88
N VAL A 103 -2.77 1.71 -23.99
CA VAL A 103 -2.28 2.46 -22.84
C VAL A 103 -3.45 3.20 -22.20
N ILE A 104 -3.66 2.96 -20.91
CA ILE A 104 -4.67 3.68 -20.15
C ILE A 104 -4.10 5.06 -19.84
N ASP A 105 -4.66 6.07 -20.49
CA ASP A 105 -4.32 7.48 -20.32
C ASP A 105 -4.94 8.02 -19.01
N GLN A 106 -4.55 7.42 -17.88
CA GLN A 106 -5.07 7.76 -16.57
C GLN A 106 -3.95 7.99 -15.57
N PRO A 107 -4.14 8.94 -14.65
CA PRO A 107 -3.19 9.19 -13.57
C PRO A 107 -3.00 7.95 -12.69
N VAL A 108 -1.78 7.77 -12.22
CA VAL A 108 -1.44 6.67 -11.30
C VAL A 108 -1.86 7.05 -9.88
N LEU A 109 -2.70 6.21 -9.27
CA LEU A 109 -3.04 6.33 -7.86
C LEU A 109 -1.80 6.10 -7.00
N THR A 110 -1.47 7.06 -6.15
CA THR A 110 -0.24 7.08 -5.38
C THR A 110 -0.55 7.16 -3.88
N PHE A 111 -0.03 6.21 -3.13
CA PHE A 111 -0.01 6.25 -1.68
C PHE A 111 1.41 6.56 -1.20
N VAL A 112 1.55 7.52 -0.30
CA VAL A 112 2.83 7.86 0.32
C VAL A 112 2.67 7.84 1.82
N ALA A 113 3.59 7.18 2.52
CA ALA A 113 3.73 7.29 3.96
C ALA A 113 5.07 7.95 4.26
N ARG A 114 5.04 9.02 5.04
CA ARG A 114 6.23 9.79 5.41
C ARG A 114 6.42 9.76 6.91
N GLN A 115 7.59 9.29 7.34
CA GLN A 115 8.02 9.35 8.72
C GLN A 115 8.65 10.71 9.01
N LYS A 116 8.17 11.40 10.03
CA LYS A 116 8.80 12.60 10.58
C LYS A 116 9.82 12.13 11.63
N SER A 117 11.02 12.69 11.61
CA SER A 117 12.12 12.33 12.51
C SER A 117 12.62 10.86 12.39
N GLU A 118 13.69 10.55 13.00
CA GLU A 118 14.45 9.28 13.21
C GLU A 118 13.87 8.01 12.53
N ALA A 119 13.81 8.01 11.19
CA ALA A 119 13.12 6.97 10.41
C ALA A 119 13.64 5.54 10.66
N TRP A 120 14.89 5.37 11.08
CA TRP A 120 15.45 4.05 11.42
C TRP A 120 14.89 3.45 12.71
N ASN A 121 14.38 4.28 13.63
CA ASN A 121 13.71 3.83 14.83
C ASN A 121 12.21 3.56 14.57
N HIS A 122 11.72 3.93 13.38
CA HIS A 122 10.32 3.84 12.97
C HIS A 122 10.20 3.17 11.60
N PRO A 123 10.62 1.90 11.43
CA PRO A 123 10.62 1.24 10.15
C PRO A 123 9.21 1.05 9.60
N PHE A 124 9.10 1.02 8.26
CA PHE A 124 7.84 0.74 7.58
C PHE A 124 7.59 -0.76 7.56
N VAL A 125 6.52 -1.20 8.20
CA VAL A 125 6.07 -2.59 8.18
C VAL A 125 4.80 -2.68 7.37
N CYS A 126 4.86 -3.42 6.25
CA CYS A 126 3.75 -3.59 5.32
C CYS A 126 3.53 -5.07 4.99
N VAL A 127 2.27 -5.44 4.85
CA VAL A 127 1.84 -6.73 4.29
C VAL A 127 1.08 -6.46 3.02
N TYR A 128 1.41 -7.17 1.95
CA TYR A 128 0.74 -7.06 0.65
C TYR A 128 0.06 -8.38 0.32
N GLU A 129 -1.19 -8.31 -0.11
CA GLU A 129 -1.98 -9.44 -0.58
C GLU A 129 -2.54 -9.14 -1.97
N PRO A 130 -2.08 -9.85 -3.00
CA PRO A 130 -2.76 -9.85 -4.29
C PRO A 130 -4.03 -10.69 -4.21
N SER A 131 -5.08 -10.26 -4.90
CA SER A 131 -6.33 -10.98 -5.02
C SER A 131 -7.02 -10.62 -6.33
N SER A 132 -8.05 -11.36 -6.71
CA SER A 132 -8.87 -11.06 -7.88
C SER A 132 -10.35 -11.34 -7.62
N ASP A 133 -11.18 -11.06 -8.59
CA ASP A 133 -12.62 -11.40 -8.55
C ASP A 133 -12.88 -12.92 -8.59
N THR A 134 -11.91 -13.72 -9.07
CA THR A 134 -11.99 -15.18 -9.09
C THR A 134 -11.20 -15.83 -7.93
N GLU A 135 -10.19 -15.15 -7.40
CA GLU A 135 -9.34 -15.61 -6.30
C GLU A 135 -9.31 -14.55 -5.19
N PRO A 136 -10.30 -14.55 -4.28
CA PRO A 136 -10.37 -13.57 -3.20
C PRO A 136 -9.22 -13.76 -2.21
N GLY A 137 -8.70 -12.64 -1.69
CA GLY A 137 -7.65 -12.67 -0.67
C GLY A 137 -8.08 -13.39 0.61
N ASP A 138 -7.12 -14.00 1.30
CA ASP A 138 -7.33 -14.82 2.50
C ASP A 138 -7.09 -14.09 3.82
N ILE A 139 -6.45 -12.91 3.79
CA ILE A 139 -6.16 -12.16 4.99
C ILE A 139 -7.44 -11.51 5.54
N ALA A 140 -7.75 -11.81 6.80
CA ALA A 140 -8.84 -11.20 7.55
C ALA A 140 -8.39 -9.90 8.25
N SER A 141 -7.24 -9.96 8.96
CA SER A 141 -6.65 -8.79 9.62
C SER A 141 -5.13 -8.91 9.73
N VAL A 142 -4.49 -7.76 9.94
CA VAL A 142 -3.08 -7.65 10.30
C VAL A 142 -3.02 -6.82 11.57
N ASP A 143 -2.56 -7.43 12.65
CA ASP A 143 -2.49 -6.83 13.98
C ASP A 143 -1.03 -6.70 14.43
N ASP A 144 -0.79 -5.77 15.33
CA ASP A 144 0.53 -5.57 15.93
C ASP A 144 0.65 -6.39 17.23
N PHE A 145 1.84 -6.87 17.51
CA PHE A 145 2.18 -7.33 18.86
C PHE A 145 3.62 -6.93 19.22
N THR A 146 3.89 -6.87 20.50
CA THR A 146 5.23 -6.58 21.02
C THR A 146 5.94 -7.91 21.27
N PRO A 147 7.00 -8.26 20.51
CA PRO A 147 7.82 -9.43 20.79
C PRO A 147 8.52 -9.31 22.15
N SER A 148 8.91 -10.45 22.73
CA SER A 148 9.71 -10.48 23.96
C SER A 148 11.18 -10.07 23.74
N GLU A 149 11.66 -10.16 22.51
CA GLU A 149 13.00 -9.72 22.11
C GLU A 149 13.04 -8.20 22.06
N GLN A 150 13.98 -7.58 22.78
CA GLN A 150 14.15 -6.13 22.80
C GLN A 150 14.52 -5.62 21.38
N GLY A 151 13.90 -4.53 20.95
CA GLY A 151 14.13 -3.93 19.63
C GLY A 151 13.50 -4.68 18.44
N ALA A 152 12.90 -5.85 18.69
CA ALA A 152 12.19 -6.57 17.65
C ALA A 152 10.79 -6.01 17.42
N MET A 153 10.29 -6.14 16.18
CA MET A 153 8.92 -5.80 15.78
C MET A 153 8.15 -7.06 15.45
N GLY A 154 6.86 -7.05 15.78
CA GLY A 154 5.96 -8.16 15.52
C GLY A 154 4.68 -7.75 14.83
N ILE A 155 4.23 -8.60 13.91
CA ILE A 155 2.89 -8.54 13.33
C ILE A 155 2.24 -9.92 13.39
N ILE A 156 0.93 -9.94 13.53
CA ILE A 156 0.09 -11.13 13.43
C ILE A 156 -0.77 -10.98 12.18
N VAL A 157 -0.62 -11.91 11.25
CA VAL A 157 -1.50 -12.03 10.09
C VAL A 157 -2.55 -13.10 10.40
N LYS A 158 -3.83 -12.70 10.44
CA LYS A 158 -4.95 -13.61 10.64
C LYS A 158 -5.61 -13.89 9.32
N LEU A 159 -5.77 -15.18 9.02
CA LEU A 159 -6.46 -15.62 7.81
C LEU A 159 -7.96 -15.85 8.09
N LYS A 160 -8.77 -15.77 7.05
CA LYS A 160 -10.24 -15.98 7.13
C LYS A 160 -10.64 -17.37 7.63
N ASN A 161 -9.76 -18.36 7.49
CA ASN A 161 -9.95 -19.72 8.01
C ASN A 161 -9.63 -19.84 9.51
N GLY A 162 -9.24 -18.76 10.19
CA GLY A 162 -8.88 -18.71 11.60
C GLY A 162 -7.41 -19.04 11.91
N THR A 163 -6.59 -19.34 10.90
CA THR A 163 -5.14 -19.52 11.11
C THR A 163 -4.48 -18.18 11.41
N GLU A 164 -3.55 -18.17 12.36
CA GLU A 164 -2.70 -17.02 12.67
C GLU A 164 -1.25 -17.31 12.31
N GLN A 165 -0.59 -16.34 11.70
CA GLN A 165 0.85 -16.37 11.43
C GLN A 165 1.50 -15.21 12.17
N ARG A 166 2.49 -15.49 13.00
CA ARG A 166 3.26 -14.47 13.73
C ARG A 166 4.59 -14.27 13.03
N ILE A 167 4.89 -13.05 12.71
CA ILE A 167 6.11 -12.64 12.03
C ILE A 167 6.87 -11.71 12.97
N VAL A 168 8.09 -12.06 13.31
CA VAL A 168 8.99 -11.25 14.14
C VAL A 168 10.20 -10.87 13.32
N CYS A 169 10.50 -9.57 13.30
CA CYS A 169 11.69 -9.00 12.69
C CYS A 169 12.59 -8.44 13.80
N SER A 170 13.74 -9.07 14.00
CA SER A 170 14.75 -8.67 14.99
C SER A 170 15.58 -7.49 14.48
N GLU A 171 16.21 -6.72 15.38
CA GLU A 171 17.09 -5.60 15.04
C GLU A 171 18.21 -5.97 14.06
N ASN A 172 18.71 -7.19 14.11
CA ASN A 172 19.75 -7.70 13.21
C ASN A 172 19.24 -8.11 11.81
N GLY A 173 17.97 -7.84 11.51
CA GLY A 173 17.32 -8.18 10.25
C GLY A 173 16.88 -9.63 10.10
N LYS A 174 17.00 -10.46 11.17
CA LYS A 174 16.51 -11.84 11.14
C LYS A 174 14.99 -11.83 11.23
N VAL A 175 14.35 -12.56 10.31
CA VAL A 175 12.89 -12.77 10.30
C VAL A 175 12.58 -14.18 10.77
N SER A 176 11.66 -14.31 11.72
CA SER A 176 11.13 -15.59 12.17
C SER A 176 9.62 -15.66 11.99
N LEU A 177 9.13 -16.84 11.63
CA LEU A 177 7.73 -17.14 11.40
C LEU A 177 7.30 -18.24 12.39
N SER A 178 6.13 -18.08 13.00
CA SER A 178 5.48 -19.11 13.81
C SER A 178 3.97 -19.09 13.58
N ASN A 179 3.37 -20.24 13.71
CA ASN A 179 1.92 -20.46 13.69
C ASN A 179 1.39 -20.52 15.12
#